data_36d6e5e759e22fed5eff6ccc43aafe49
#
_entry.id   36d6e5e759e22fed5eff6ccc43aafe49
#
_cell.length_a   1.000
_cell.length_b   1.000
_cell.length_c   1.000
_cell.angle_alpha   90.00
_cell.angle_beta   90.00
_cell.angle_gamma   90.00
#
_symmetry.space_group_name_H-M   'P 1'
#
loop_
_entity.id
_entity.type
_entity.pdbx_description
1 polymer ?
#
loop_
_entity_poly.entity_id
_entity_poly.type
_entity_poly.pdbx_seq_one_letter_code
_entity_poly.pdbx_strand_id
1 'polypeptide(L)'
;MQFVIISDKITEKVAKNAQINMKKICKDRKKAKNQTKNLSFSKKALPLQLICIKTTMGERIKKLKKIRIHNEGRAELFYTLLFVIAIGVILWRSFDTFIPFALFIAVFGTAWMLMLNFYRCPIRYFATDTEKVVVAPADGKIVVIEEAEENDYFHDKRMMISIFMSPLNVHANWFPVDGRVKFVHHFDGNYHRAWLPKASEENEHADIMIETPDGQEVLVRQIAGAMARRIVTYAKDQEDCYIDEHLGFIKLGSRVDVYLPLGSKPEVKMGQPTTGDQTVIARLP
;
A
#
# COMPACT_ATOMS: atom_id res chain seq x y z
N MET A 1 21.94 1.67 -26.32
CA MET A 1 21.04 0.51 -26.36
C MET A 1 21.45 -0.63 -25.43
N GLN A 2 22.73 -0.97 -25.26
CA GLN A 2 23.17 -2.04 -24.35
C GLN A 2 23.00 -1.75 -22.83
N PHE A 3 23.06 -0.49 -22.40
CA PHE A 3 22.89 -0.12 -20.98
C PHE A 3 21.46 -0.30 -20.44
N VAL A 4 20.44 -0.15 -21.30
CA VAL A 4 19.03 -0.34 -20.92
C VAL A 4 18.74 -1.81 -20.67
N ILE A 5 19.27 -2.71 -21.51
CA ILE A 5 19.07 -4.17 -21.39
C ILE A 5 19.74 -4.73 -20.13
N ILE A 6 20.86 -4.16 -19.69
CA ILE A 6 21.55 -4.56 -18.46
C ILE A 6 20.76 -4.11 -17.21
N SER A 7 20.18 -2.90 -17.25
CA SER A 7 19.33 -2.38 -16.17
C SER A 7 18.08 -3.26 -15.97
N ASP A 8 17.41 -3.65 -17.06
CA ASP A 8 16.20 -4.48 -16.99
C ASP A 8 16.49 -5.88 -16.45
N LYS A 9 17.57 -6.51 -16.87
CA LYS A 9 17.98 -7.83 -16.35
C LYS A 9 18.38 -7.81 -14.87
N ILE A 10 19.00 -6.73 -14.40
CA ILE A 10 19.35 -6.57 -12.99
C ILE A 10 18.06 -6.33 -12.18
N THR A 11 17.14 -5.53 -12.68
CA THR A 11 15.86 -5.24 -12.03
C THR A 11 14.98 -6.49 -11.93
N GLU A 12 14.91 -7.28 -13.01
CA GLU A 12 14.19 -8.56 -13.04
C GLU A 12 14.81 -9.59 -12.08
N LYS A 13 16.12 -9.66 -11.99
CA LYS A 13 16.83 -10.57 -11.08
C LYS A 13 16.64 -10.18 -9.61
N VAL A 14 16.58 -8.87 -9.31
CA VAL A 14 16.29 -8.35 -7.96
C VAL A 14 14.84 -8.61 -7.59
N ALA A 15 13.90 -8.42 -8.52
CA ALA A 15 12.48 -8.71 -8.31
C ALA A 15 12.23 -10.22 -8.09
N LYS A 16 12.84 -11.08 -8.90
CA LYS A 16 12.81 -12.55 -8.70
C LYS A 16 13.38 -12.97 -7.34
N ASN A 17 14.50 -12.39 -6.94
CA ASN A 17 15.11 -12.69 -5.63
C ASN A 17 14.24 -12.20 -4.46
N ALA A 18 13.55 -11.06 -4.61
CA ALA A 18 12.59 -10.57 -3.62
C ALA A 18 11.37 -11.52 -3.52
N GLN A 19 10.80 -11.96 -4.66
CA GLN A 19 9.71 -12.95 -4.68
C GLN A 19 10.11 -14.31 -4.09
N ILE A 20 11.34 -14.79 -4.38
CA ILE A 20 11.84 -16.04 -3.81
C ILE A 20 12.00 -15.92 -2.28
N ASN A 21 12.49 -14.77 -1.79
CA ASN A 21 12.60 -14.53 -0.36
C ASN A 21 11.22 -14.42 0.31
N MET A 22 10.23 -13.80 -0.34
CA MET A 22 8.86 -13.71 0.15
C MET A 22 8.18 -15.08 0.21
N LYS A 23 8.31 -15.90 -0.87
CA LYS A 23 7.80 -17.28 -0.87
C LYS A 23 8.47 -18.16 0.20
N LYS A 24 9.74 -17.93 0.49
CA LYS A 24 10.47 -18.63 1.56
C LYS A 24 9.96 -18.21 2.95
N ILE A 25 9.69 -16.93 3.16
CA ILE A 25 9.10 -16.40 4.41
C ILE A 25 7.69 -16.97 4.63
N CYS A 26 6.83 -17.01 3.57
CA CYS A 26 5.51 -17.64 3.64
C CYS A 26 5.58 -19.14 3.92
N LYS A 27 6.53 -19.85 3.30
CA LYS A 27 6.74 -21.29 3.54
C LYS A 27 7.22 -21.57 4.96
N ASP A 28 8.05 -20.69 5.51
CA ASP A 28 8.52 -20.78 6.90
C ASP A 28 7.38 -20.44 7.89
N ARG A 29 6.47 -19.47 7.57
CA ARG A 29 5.22 -19.23 8.32
C ARG A 29 4.31 -20.46 8.31
N LYS A 30 4.07 -21.09 7.15
CA LYS A 30 3.27 -22.33 7.05
C LYS A 30 3.89 -23.48 7.84
N LYS A 31 5.22 -23.63 7.82
CA LYS A 31 5.92 -24.63 8.66
C LYS A 31 5.80 -24.33 10.15
N ALA A 32 5.93 -23.07 10.57
CA ALA A 32 5.76 -22.68 11.97
C ALA A 32 4.32 -22.92 12.45
N LYS A 33 3.30 -22.58 11.61
CA LYS A 33 1.88 -22.81 11.92
C LYS A 33 1.52 -24.30 11.99
N ASN A 34 2.16 -25.17 11.18
CA ASN A 34 1.98 -26.63 11.27
C ASN A 34 2.73 -27.25 12.44
N GLN A 35 3.85 -26.70 12.87
CA GLN A 35 4.56 -27.16 14.07
C GLN A 35 3.80 -26.80 15.35
N THR A 36 3.13 -25.66 15.42
CA THR A 36 2.30 -25.28 16.58
C THR A 36 1.02 -26.12 16.69
N LYS A 37 0.45 -26.63 15.60
CA LYS A 37 -0.69 -27.56 15.63
C LYS A 37 -0.33 -28.96 16.18
N ASN A 38 0.95 -29.36 16.10
CA ASN A 38 1.42 -30.67 16.56
C ASN A 38 2.10 -30.66 17.94
N LEU A 39 2.19 -29.51 18.60
CA LEU A 39 2.78 -29.38 19.94
C LEU A 39 1.68 -29.09 20.97
N SER A 40 0.92 -30.14 21.29
CA SER A 40 0.31 -30.20 22.62
C SER A 40 1.38 -30.63 23.62
N PHE A 41 1.59 -29.79 24.65
CA PHE A 41 2.36 -30.02 25.86
C PHE A 41 3.85 -29.71 25.88
N SER A 42 4.19 -28.64 26.53
CA SER A 42 4.97 -28.54 27.77
C SER A 42 5.06 -27.08 28.24
N LYS A 43 4.43 -26.75 29.35
CA LYS A 43 4.39 -25.41 29.98
C LYS A 43 5.74 -24.86 30.48
N LYS A 44 6.85 -25.57 30.35
CA LYS A 44 8.18 -25.13 30.82
C LYS A 44 9.15 -24.61 29.75
N ALA A 45 8.84 -24.74 28.45
CA ALA A 45 9.73 -24.29 27.37
C ALA A 45 9.36 -22.92 26.77
N LEU A 46 8.34 -22.23 27.29
CA LEU A 46 7.77 -21.01 26.75
C LEU A 46 8.70 -19.78 26.73
N PRO A 47 9.62 -19.55 27.70
CA PRO A 47 10.36 -18.29 27.73
C PRO A 47 11.45 -18.18 26.65
N LEU A 48 12.12 -19.28 26.30
CA LEU A 48 13.23 -19.24 25.32
C LEU A 48 12.76 -19.09 23.87
N GLN A 49 11.64 -19.71 23.50
CA GLN A 49 11.07 -19.55 22.16
C GLN A 49 10.49 -18.15 21.96
N LEU A 50 9.83 -17.56 22.96
CA LEU A 50 9.33 -16.19 22.90
C LEU A 50 10.47 -15.16 22.85
N ILE A 51 11.58 -15.39 23.54
CA ILE A 51 12.78 -14.56 23.49
C ILE A 51 13.44 -14.67 22.11
N CYS A 52 13.56 -15.87 21.55
CA CYS A 52 14.12 -16.08 20.23
C CYS A 52 13.27 -15.43 19.12
N ILE A 53 11.93 -15.54 19.19
CA ILE A 53 11.01 -14.87 18.26
C ILE A 53 11.09 -13.35 18.43
N LYS A 54 11.09 -12.82 19.65
CA LYS A 54 11.25 -11.38 19.90
C LYS A 54 12.60 -10.84 19.44
N THR A 55 13.69 -11.58 19.62
CA THR A 55 15.04 -11.17 19.19
C THR A 55 15.14 -11.17 17.66
N THR A 56 14.64 -12.22 17.00
CA THR A 56 14.63 -12.33 15.54
C THR A 56 13.69 -11.29 14.90
N MET A 57 12.54 -11.01 15.50
CA MET A 57 11.64 -9.94 15.07
C MET A 57 12.24 -8.55 15.30
N GLY A 58 12.87 -8.31 16.43
CA GLY A 58 13.54 -7.04 16.73
C GLY A 58 14.67 -6.71 15.74
N GLU A 59 15.45 -7.72 15.33
CA GLU A 59 16.48 -7.57 14.29
C GLU A 59 15.90 -7.37 12.88
N ARG A 60 14.79 -8.05 12.53
CA ARG A 60 14.08 -7.83 11.26
C ARG A 60 13.49 -6.43 11.21
N ILE A 61 12.86 -5.95 12.25
CA ILE A 61 12.29 -4.58 12.33
C ILE A 61 13.40 -3.52 12.19
N LYS A 62 14.59 -3.72 12.77
CA LYS A 62 15.73 -2.80 12.59
C LYS A 62 16.25 -2.77 11.15
N LYS A 63 16.22 -3.88 10.41
CA LYS A 63 16.61 -3.96 8.99
C LYS A 63 15.55 -3.37 8.04
N LEU A 64 14.29 -3.33 8.45
CA LEU A 64 13.16 -2.94 7.60
C LEU A 64 12.82 -1.43 7.62
N LYS A 65 13.47 -0.62 8.45
CA LYS A 65 13.28 0.85 8.47
C LYS A 65 13.86 1.58 7.25
N LYS A 66 13.99 0.93 6.10
CA LYS A 66 14.46 1.58 4.87
C LYS A 66 13.27 2.07 4.04
N ILE A 67 13.22 3.39 3.86
CA ILE A 67 12.34 4.01 2.88
C ILE A 67 12.93 3.73 1.50
N ARG A 68 12.11 3.19 0.60
CA ARG A 68 12.44 2.99 -0.82
C ARG A 68 11.61 3.94 -1.67
N ILE A 69 12.08 4.18 -2.88
CA ILE A 69 11.28 4.83 -3.92
C ILE A 69 10.44 3.76 -4.58
N HIS A 70 9.14 4.02 -4.69
CA HIS A 70 8.20 3.14 -5.37
C HIS A 70 8.57 3.00 -6.86
N ASN A 71 8.35 1.82 -7.44
CA ASN A 71 8.72 1.54 -8.82
C ASN A 71 8.07 2.50 -9.81
N GLU A 72 6.81 2.86 -9.55
CA GLU A 72 6.02 3.78 -10.38
C GLU A 72 6.57 5.22 -10.43
N GLY A 73 7.42 5.60 -9.49
CA GLY A 73 8.03 6.94 -9.44
C GLY A 73 9.47 7.01 -9.93
N ARG A 74 10.14 5.88 -10.17
CA ARG A 74 11.58 5.90 -10.47
C ARG A 74 11.92 6.62 -11.76
N ALA A 75 11.20 6.31 -12.84
CA ALA A 75 11.42 6.93 -14.13
C ALA A 75 11.05 8.43 -14.10
N GLU A 76 9.90 8.76 -13.50
CA GLU A 76 9.42 10.14 -13.39
C GLU A 76 10.38 11.00 -12.58
N LEU A 77 10.87 10.52 -11.43
CA LEU A 77 11.85 11.21 -10.61
C LEU A 77 13.19 11.39 -11.32
N PHE A 78 13.63 10.39 -12.08
CA PHE A 78 14.87 10.46 -12.82
C PHE A 78 14.81 11.51 -13.95
N TYR A 79 13.78 11.46 -14.80
CA TYR A 79 13.66 12.40 -15.91
C TYR A 79 13.38 13.83 -15.45
N THR A 80 12.57 14.02 -14.41
CA THR A 80 12.33 15.34 -13.85
C THR A 80 13.57 15.92 -13.20
N LEU A 81 14.41 15.09 -12.54
CA LEU A 81 15.70 15.53 -11.99
C LEU A 81 16.64 15.99 -13.11
N LEU A 82 16.77 15.21 -14.18
CA LEU A 82 17.59 15.60 -15.35
C LEU A 82 17.10 16.90 -15.95
N PHE A 83 15.77 17.10 -16.08
CA PHE A 83 15.19 18.35 -16.55
C PHE A 83 15.55 19.54 -15.66
N VAL A 84 15.40 19.40 -14.33
CA VAL A 84 15.73 20.45 -13.36
C VAL A 84 17.23 20.80 -13.44
N ILE A 85 18.10 19.80 -13.55
CA ILE A 85 19.55 20.05 -13.69
C ILE A 85 19.85 20.77 -15.02
N ALA A 86 19.30 20.30 -16.13
CA ALA A 86 19.56 20.90 -17.45
C ALA A 86 19.16 22.38 -17.52
N ILE A 87 17.93 22.68 -17.09
CA ILE A 87 17.46 24.08 -17.04
C ILE A 87 18.26 24.91 -16.03
N GLY A 88 18.60 24.36 -14.88
CA GLY A 88 19.46 25.02 -13.90
C GLY A 88 20.83 25.41 -14.48
N VAL A 89 21.47 24.50 -15.24
CA VAL A 89 22.76 24.79 -15.91
C VAL A 89 22.59 25.86 -16.99
N ILE A 90 21.51 25.83 -17.77
CA ILE A 90 21.23 26.86 -18.78
C ILE A 90 21.07 28.23 -18.11
N LEU A 91 20.26 28.34 -17.06
CA LEU A 91 20.06 29.59 -16.33
C LEU A 91 21.36 30.11 -15.69
N TRP A 92 22.16 29.22 -15.10
CA TRP A 92 23.46 29.56 -14.54
C TRP A 92 24.42 30.17 -15.59
N ARG A 93 24.40 29.66 -16.82
CA ARG A 93 25.25 30.09 -17.91
C ARG A 93 24.74 31.34 -18.66
N SER A 94 23.42 31.57 -18.67
CA SER A 94 22.77 32.59 -19.48
C SER A 94 22.66 33.96 -18.79
N PHE A 95 22.83 34.01 -17.47
CA PHE A 95 22.67 35.23 -16.70
C PHE A 95 23.90 35.52 -15.87
N ASP A 96 24.31 36.79 -15.88
CA ASP A 96 25.44 37.29 -15.05
C ASP A 96 25.11 37.31 -13.56
N THR A 97 23.83 37.24 -13.20
CA THR A 97 23.35 37.22 -11.80
C THR A 97 22.92 35.82 -11.39
N PHE A 98 23.21 35.49 -10.13
CA PHE A 98 22.78 34.21 -9.50
C PHE A 98 21.26 34.10 -9.27
N ILE A 99 20.53 35.21 -9.31
CA ILE A 99 19.13 35.29 -8.88
C ILE A 99 18.21 34.38 -9.65
N PRO A 100 18.20 34.34 -11.02
CA PRO A 100 17.30 33.46 -11.79
C PRO A 100 17.50 31.98 -11.50
N PHE A 101 18.76 31.54 -11.35
CA PHE A 101 19.10 30.19 -10.98
C PHE A 101 18.59 29.83 -9.57
N ALA A 102 18.82 30.72 -8.59
CA ALA A 102 18.39 30.50 -7.20
C ALA A 102 16.86 30.38 -7.10
N LEU A 103 16.11 31.26 -7.76
CA LEU A 103 14.64 31.22 -7.81
C LEU A 103 14.14 29.93 -8.47
N PHE A 104 14.74 29.56 -9.59
CA PHE A 104 14.39 28.32 -10.27
C PHE A 104 14.59 27.08 -9.36
N ILE A 105 15.77 26.96 -8.75
CA ILE A 105 16.06 25.83 -7.85
C ILE A 105 15.16 25.87 -6.61
N ALA A 106 14.85 27.03 -6.05
CA ALA A 106 13.94 27.13 -4.93
C ALA A 106 12.53 26.58 -5.27
N VAL A 107 11.99 26.89 -6.44
CA VAL A 107 10.67 26.44 -6.87
C VAL A 107 10.70 24.99 -7.32
N PHE A 108 11.49 24.68 -8.34
CA PHE A 108 11.48 23.36 -8.97
C PHE A 108 12.19 22.28 -8.13
N GLY A 109 13.23 22.65 -7.39
CA GLY A 109 13.87 21.77 -6.41
C GLY A 109 12.90 21.39 -5.29
N THR A 110 12.13 22.35 -4.77
CA THR A 110 11.10 22.05 -3.76
C THR A 110 10.00 21.17 -4.34
N ALA A 111 9.52 21.43 -5.56
CA ALA A 111 8.55 20.58 -6.24
C ALA A 111 9.08 19.15 -6.43
N TRP A 112 10.35 19.00 -6.82
CA TRP A 112 10.99 17.69 -6.95
C TRP A 112 11.11 16.95 -5.60
N MET A 113 11.42 17.66 -4.51
CA MET A 113 11.44 17.09 -3.15
C MET A 113 10.04 16.61 -2.72
N LEU A 114 8.98 17.34 -3.09
CA LEU A 114 7.60 16.90 -2.83
C LEU A 114 7.26 15.65 -3.65
N MET A 115 7.70 15.57 -4.90
CA MET A 115 7.55 14.34 -5.71
C MET A 115 8.31 13.17 -5.08
N LEU A 116 9.53 13.38 -4.60
CA LEU A 116 10.31 12.35 -3.89
C LEU A 116 9.56 11.85 -2.64
N ASN A 117 8.98 12.78 -1.86
CA ASN A 117 8.16 12.45 -0.70
C ASN A 117 6.92 11.64 -1.11
N PHE A 118 6.26 12.00 -2.21
CA PHE A 118 5.08 11.33 -2.71
C PHE A 118 5.36 9.87 -3.11
N TYR A 119 6.46 9.62 -3.83
CA TYR A 119 6.85 8.29 -4.26
C TYR A 119 7.61 7.48 -3.19
N ARG A 120 7.69 7.97 -1.95
CA ARG A 120 8.29 7.18 -0.87
C ARG A 120 7.45 5.93 -0.60
N CYS A 121 8.12 4.81 -0.43
CA CYS A 121 7.51 3.52 -0.12
C CYS A 121 8.26 2.90 1.06
N PRO A 122 7.81 3.13 2.31
CA PRO A 122 8.42 2.52 3.47
C PRO A 122 8.16 1.01 3.48
N ILE A 123 9.19 0.25 3.83
CA ILE A 123 9.02 -1.18 4.08
C ILE A 123 8.38 -1.31 5.45
N ARG A 124 7.22 -1.93 5.50
CA ARG A 124 6.44 -2.17 6.70
C ARG A 124 6.26 -3.66 6.91
N TYR A 125 5.87 -4.00 8.10
CA TYR A 125 5.64 -5.38 8.51
C TYR A 125 4.60 -5.40 9.63
N PHE A 126 3.56 -6.19 9.47
CA PHE A 126 2.56 -6.42 10.51
C PHE A 126 3.03 -7.53 11.44
N ALA A 127 3.20 -7.20 12.72
CA ALA A 127 3.90 -8.07 13.68
C ALA A 127 2.99 -8.99 14.50
N THR A 128 1.66 -8.79 14.42
CA THR A 128 0.68 -9.54 15.22
C THR A 128 0.03 -10.66 14.40
N ASP A 129 -0.82 -11.45 15.04
CA ASP A 129 -1.61 -12.47 14.36
C ASP A 129 -2.56 -11.82 13.35
N THR A 130 -2.64 -12.41 12.16
CA THR A 130 -3.45 -11.91 11.03
C THR A 130 -4.84 -12.55 10.98
N GLU A 131 -5.14 -13.50 11.89
CA GLU A 131 -6.42 -14.19 11.90
C GLU A 131 -7.56 -13.21 12.26
N LYS A 132 -8.56 -13.11 11.37
CA LYS A 132 -9.71 -12.22 11.50
C LYS A 132 -9.38 -10.73 11.65
N VAL A 133 -8.17 -10.31 11.39
CA VAL A 133 -7.73 -8.91 11.49
C VAL A 133 -7.80 -8.25 10.12
N VAL A 134 -8.35 -7.04 10.09
CA VAL A 134 -8.33 -6.17 8.92
C VAL A 134 -7.39 -5.02 9.19
N VAL A 135 -6.33 -4.92 8.39
CA VAL A 135 -5.30 -3.87 8.51
C VAL A 135 -5.59 -2.75 7.53
N ALA A 136 -5.25 -1.51 7.88
CA ALA A 136 -5.42 -0.37 6.99
C ALA A 136 -4.68 -0.60 5.65
N PRO A 137 -5.37 -0.54 4.51
CA PRO A 137 -4.73 -0.69 3.21
C PRO A 137 -3.92 0.55 2.80
N ALA A 138 -4.03 1.67 3.51
CA ALA A 138 -3.41 2.93 3.13
C ALA A 138 -3.04 3.80 4.32
N ASP A 139 -2.08 4.71 4.09
CA ASP A 139 -1.85 5.87 4.97
C ASP A 139 -2.92 6.92 4.71
N GLY A 140 -3.53 7.42 5.76
CA GLY A 140 -4.53 8.46 5.56
C GLY A 140 -5.28 8.81 6.83
N LYS A 141 -6.52 9.21 6.64
CA LYS A 141 -7.46 9.55 7.70
C LYS A 141 -8.79 8.87 7.45
N ILE A 142 -9.37 8.27 8.47
CA ILE A 142 -10.70 7.67 8.40
C ILE A 142 -11.72 8.78 8.14
N VAL A 143 -12.49 8.66 7.06
CA VAL A 143 -13.50 9.64 6.66
C VAL A 143 -14.93 9.08 6.65
N VAL A 144 -15.08 7.75 6.61
CA VAL A 144 -16.39 7.07 6.71
C VAL A 144 -16.23 5.81 7.55
N ILE A 145 -17.20 5.53 8.41
CA ILE A 145 -17.45 4.25 9.08
C ILE A 145 -18.98 4.14 9.16
N GLU A 146 -19.56 3.34 8.27
CA GLU A 146 -21.02 3.16 8.22
C GLU A 146 -21.39 1.81 7.58
N GLU A 147 -22.63 1.39 7.79
CA GLU A 147 -23.22 0.30 7.01
C GLU A 147 -23.77 0.89 5.70
N ALA A 148 -23.16 0.53 4.57
CA ALA A 148 -23.56 0.96 3.24
C ALA A 148 -24.06 -0.21 2.41
N GLU A 149 -25.04 0.04 1.54
CA GLU A 149 -25.42 -0.93 0.52
C GLU A 149 -24.32 -1.01 -0.55
N GLU A 150 -23.90 -2.22 -0.83
CA GLU A 150 -22.97 -2.50 -1.92
C GLU A 150 -23.76 -3.21 -3.05
N ASN A 151 -23.96 -2.46 -4.16
CA ASN A 151 -24.88 -2.87 -5.23
C ASN A 151 -24.21 -3.55 -6.42
N ASP A 152 -22.88 -3.52 -6.50
CA ASP A 152 -22.15 -4.01 -7.67
C ASP A 152 -21.91 -5.53 -7.60
N TYR A 153 -21.62 -6.04 -6.39
CA TYR A 153 -21.19 -7.45 -6.22
C TYR A 153 -21.98 -8.19 -5.15
N PHE A 154 -22.19 -7.57 -3.99
CA PHE A 154 -22.84 -8.26 -2.85
C PHE A 154 -24.34 -8.13 -2.87
N HIS A 155 -24.86 -7.02 -3.40
CA HIS A 155 -26.29 -6.65 -3.35
C HIS A 155 -26.86 -6.71 -1.94
N ASP A 156 -26.06 -6.40 -0.94
CA ASP A 156 -26.41 -6.41 0.47
C ASP A 156 -25.71 -5.25 1.22
N LYS A 157 -26.04 -5.11 2.51
CA LYS A 157 -25.37 -4.15 3.39
C LYS A 157 -24.02 -4.68 3.84
N ARG A 158 -23.00 -3.82 3.77
CA ARG A 158 -21.64 -4.07 4.24
C ARG A 158 -21.18 -2.99 5.18
N MET A 159 -20.30 -3.33 6.13
CA MET A 159 -19.60 -2.33 6.93
C MET A 159 -18.51 -1.68 6.06
N MET A 160 -18.70 -0.41 5.70
CA MET A 160 -17.76 0.36 4.90
C MET A 160 -16.84 1.20 5.79
N ILE A 161 -15.55 1.08 5.59
CA ILE A 161 -14.52 1.94 6.20
C ILE A 161 -13.73 2.60 5.08
N SER A 162 -13.74 3.95 5.06
CA SER A 162 -13.07 4.73 4.02
C SER A 162 -11.87 5.49 4.57
N ILE A 163 -10.76 5.42 3.86
CA ILE A 163 -9.50 6.07 4.20
C ILE A 163 -9.16 7.09 3.11
N PHE A 164 -9.16 8.37 3.46
CA PHE A 164 -8.74 9.45 2.58
C PHE A 164 -7.23 9.67 2.68
N MET A 165 -6.57 9.72 1.53
CA MET A 165 -5.12 9.91 1.40
C MET A 165 -4.83 11.31 0.88
N SER A 166 -4.21 12.15 1.72
CA SER A 166 -3.71 13.47 1.28
C SER A 166 -2.43 13.33 0.44
N PRO A 167 -2.09 14.29 -0.44
CA PRO A 167 -0.87 14.23 -1.26
C PRO A 167 0.44 14.04 -0.48
N LEU A 168 0.45 14.33 0.83
CA LEU A 168 1.62 14.16 1.70
C LEU A 168 1.72 12.77 2.33
N ASN A 169 0.68 11.95 2.23
CA ASN A 169 0.68 10.57 2.71
C ASN A 169 1.50 9.65 1.79
N VAL A 170 1.79 8.43 2.26
CA VAL A 170 2.29 7.37 1.39
C VAL A 170 1.15 6.86 0.53
N HIS A 171 1.37 6.78 -0.79
CA HIS A 171 0.33 6.38 -1.76
C HIS A 171 0.43 4.91 -2.20
N ALA A 172 1.38 4.15 -1.66
CA ALA A 172 1.36 2.70 -1.77
C ALA A 172 0.19 2.13 -0.97
N ASN A 173 -0.46 1.12 -1.51
CA ASN A 173 -1.53 0.40 -0.86
C ASN A 173 -1.10 -1.04 -0.56
N TRP A 174 -1.63 -1.61 0.52
CA TRP A 174 -1.36 -2.95 1.02
C TRP A 174 -2.63 -3.77 1.09
N PHE A 175 -2.50 -5.09 1.03
CA PHE A 175 -3.64 -5.97 1.26
C PHE A 175 -4.10 -5.87 2.72
N PRO A 176 -5.41 -5.64 2.96
CA PRO A 176 -5.92 -5.49 4.32
C PRO A 176 -6.09 -6.80 5.07
N VAL A 177 -6.17 -7.92 4.36
CA VAL A 177 -6.40 -9.26 4.92
C VAL A 177 -5.54 -10.29 4.20
N ASP A 178 -5.24 -11.41 4.87
CA ASP A 178 -4.71 -12.61 4.21
C ASP A 178 -5.86 -13.34 3.50
N GLY A 179 -5.64 -13.80 2.28
CA GLY A 179 -6.67 -14.51 1.53
C GLY A 179 -6.28 -14.83 0.11
N ARG A 180 -7.29 -14.95 -0.73
CA ARG A 180 -7.16 -15.16 -2.17
C ARG A 180 -7.96 -14.11 -2.92
N VAL A 181 -7.34 -13.47 -3.88
CA VAL A 181 -8.00 -12.53 -4.77
C VAL A 181 -8.95 -13.31 -5.68
N LYS A 182 -10.25 -13.03 -5.62
CA LYS A 182 -11.26 -13.66 -6.48
C LYS A 182 -11.26 -13.04 -7.87
N PHE A 183 -11.25 -11.71 -7.91
CA PHE A 183 -11.18 -10.91 -9.14
C PHE A 183 -10.62 -9.51 -8.89
N VAL A 184 -10.20 -8.87 -9.97
CA VAL A 184 -9.80 -7.47 -10.03
C VAL A 184 -10.51 -6.82 -11.20
N HIS A 185 -11.34 -5.81 -10.94
CA HIS A 185 -12.03 -5.05 -11.98
C HIS A 185 -11.60 -3.60 -11.96
N HIS A 186 -11.32 -3.02 -13.13
CA HIS A 186 -11.06 -1.61 -13.30
C HIS A 186 -12.24 -0.95 -14.01
N PHE A 187 -12.67 0.18 -13.47
CA PHE A 187 -13.74 0.99 -14.03
C PHE A 187 -13.20 2.36 -14.39
N ASP A 188 -13.35 2.72 -15.64
CA ASP A 188 -13.12 4.09 -16.09
C ASP A 188 -14.23 4.99 -15.52
N GLY A 189 -13.88 6.19 -15.10
CA GLY A 189 -14.85 7.09 -14.51
C GLY A 189 -14.43 8.56 -14.53
N ASN A 190 -15.19 9.37 -13.81
CA ASN A 190 -14.90 10.78 -13.62
C ASN A 190 -13.75 11.00 -12.61
N TYR A 191 -13.35 12.26 -12.44
CA TYR A 191 -12.30 12.66 -11.50
C TYR A 191 -12.83 13.70 -10.52
N HIS A 192 -13.85 13.31 -9.72
CA HIS A 192 -14.35 14.14 -8.64
C HIS A 192 -13.40 14.09 -7.44
N ARG A 193 -13.56 15.06 -6.53
CA ARG A 193 -12.76 15.13 -5.31
C ARG A 193 -13.02 13.89 -4.45
N ALA A 194 -11.98 13.11 -4.13
CA ALA A 194 -12.08 11.79 -3.49
C ALA A 194 -12.77 11.80 -2.10
N TRP A 195 -12.88 12.94 -1.45
CA TRP A 195 -13.58 13.05 -0.17
C TRP A 195 -15.09 13.23 -0.28
N LEU A 196 -15.64 13.36 -1.49
CA LEU A 196 -17.08 13.45 -1.71
C LEU A 196 -17.70 12.04 -1.71
N PRO A 197 -18.90 11.84 -1.12
CA PRO A 197 -19.57 10.53 -1.12
C PRO A 197 -19.73 9.92 -2.52
N LYS A 198 -20.10 10.73 -3.51
CA LYS A 198 -20.28 10.30 -4.92
C LYS A 198 -19.00 9.82 -5.60
N ALA A 199 -17.81 10.11 -5.05
CA ALA A 199 -16.56 9.70 -5.64
C ALA A 199 -16.39 8.17 -5.68
N SER A 200 -17.05 7.43 -4.82
CA SER A 200 -16.97 5.97 -4.78
C SER A 200 -17.62 5.30 -5.99
N GLU A 201 -18.62 5.95 -6.59
CA GLU A 201 -19.42 5.38 -7.69
C GLU A 201 -19.06 6.03 -9.04
N GLU A 202 -18.72 7.32 -9.06
CA GLU A 202 -18.54 8.07 -10.30
C GLU A 202 -17.09 8.19 -10.76
N ASN A 203 -16.11 8.03 -9.87
CA ASN A 203 -14.68 8.17 -10.21
C ASN A 203 -14.09 6.88 -10.79
N GLU A 204 -12.99 7.03 -11.56
CA GLU A 204 -12.13 5.90 -11.89
C GLU A 204 -11.79 5.13 -10.62
N HIS A 205 -12.09 3.84 -10.60
CA HIS A 205 -11.81 2.99 -9.45
C HIS A 205 -11.38 1.58 -9.86
N ALA A 206 -10.72 0.90 -8.94
CA ALA A 206 -10.36 -0.50 -9.08
C ALA A 206 -10.91 -1.27 -7.88
N ASP A 207 -11.67 -2.30 -8.17
CA ASP A 207 -12.30 -3.20 -7.22
C ASP A 207 -11.53 -4.50 -7.12
N ILE A 208 -11.16 -4.86 -5.90
CA ILE A 208 -10.41 -6.08 -5.59
C ILE A 208 -11.20 -6.87 -4.58
N MET A 209 -11.73 -8.02 -4.99
CA MET A 209 -12.43 -8.95 -4.11
C MET A 209 -11.46 -9.96 -3.54
N ILE A 210 -11.45 -10.08 -2.22
CA ILE A 210 -10.58 -11.00 -1.49
C ILE A 210 -11.45 -11.95 -0.66
N GLU A 211 -11.20 -13.24 -0.79
CA GLU A 211 -11.79 -14.28 0.05
C GLU A 211 -10.77 -14.71 1.10
N THR A 212 -11.11 -14.55 2.37
CA THR A 212 -10.26 -14.98 3.48
C THR A 212 -10.26 -16.51 3.62
N PRO A 213 -9.30 -17.10 4.36
CA PRO A 213 -9.29 -18.56 4.60
C PRO A 213 -10.53 -19.10 5.30
N ASP A 214 -11.27 -18.24 6.00
CA ASP A 214 -12.54 -18.58 6.69
C ASP A 214 -13.78 -18.40 5.78
N GLY A 215 -13.57 -18.08 4.48
CA GLY A 215 -14.64 -17.87 3.50
C GLY A 215 -15.35 -16.52 3.61
N GLN A 216 -14.79 -15.57 4.34
CA GLN A 216 -15.31 -14.20 4.41
C GLN A 216 -14.86 -13.41 3.18
N GLU A 217 -15.77 -12.63 2.60
CA GLU A 217 -15.46 -11.78 1.45
C GLU A 217 -15.24 -10.33 1.86
N VAL A 218 -14.12 -9.78 1.43
CA VAL A 218 -13.71 -8.39 1.66
C VAL A 218 -13.47 -7.73 0.32
N LEU A 219 -14.20 -6.62 0.05
CA LEU A 219 -13.99 -5.82 -1.15
C LEU A 219 -13.13 -4.60 -0.80
N VAL A 220 -12.08 -4.39 -1.57
CA VAL A 220 -11.23 -3.19 -1.49
C VAL A 220 -11.42 -2.39 -2.76
N ARG A 221 -11.93 -1.17 -2.63
CA ARG A 221 -12.12 -0.24 -3.75
C ARG A 221 -11.08 0.87 -3.67
N GLN A 222 -10.15 0.89 -4.65
CA GLN A 222 -9.20 1.99 -4.83
C GLN A 222 -9.87 3.05 -5.68
N ILE A 223 -9.95 4.29 -5.20
CA ILE A 223 -10.69 5.38 -5.86
C ILE A 223 -9.72 6.50 -6.22
N ALA A 224 -9.70 6.87 -7.50
CA ALA A 224 -8.96 8.03 -7.98
C ALA A 224 -9.63 9.33 -7.52
N GLY A 225 -8.84 10.35 -7.22
CA GLY A 225 -9.33 11.68 -6.88
C GLY A 225 -9.19 12.67 -8.04
N ALA A 226 -9.55 13.93 -7.81
CA ALA A 226 -9.54 14.99 -8.83
C ALA A 226 -8.17 15.22 -9.51
N MET A 227 -7.08 14.88 -8.86
CA MET A 227 -5.71 14.97 -9.40
C MET A 227 -5.15 13.61 -9.80
N ALA A 228 -5.73 12.52 -9.32
CA ALA A 228 -5.33 11.16 -9.62
C ALA A 228 -5.92 10.75 -10.96
N ARG A 229 -5.06 10.41 -11.91
CA ARG A 229 -5.48 9.93 -13.25
C ARG A 229 -5.05 8.49 -13.49
N ARG A 230 -4.55 7.79 -12.48
CA ARG A 230 -4.09 6.41 -12.67
C ARG A 230 -4.05 5.63 -11.36
N ILE A 231 -4.76 4.54 -11.34
CA ILE A 231 -4.67 3.48 -10.35
C ILE A 231 -3.81 2.37 -10.93
N VAL A 232 -2.80 1.95 -10.17
CA VAL A 232 -1.97 0.79 -10.49
C VAL A 232 -2.29 -0.29 -9.46
N THR A 233 -2.84 -1.39 -9.90
CA THR A 233 -3.16 -2.54 -9.06
C THR A 233 -2.16 -3.67 -9.32
N TYR A 234 -1.60 -4.25 -8.26
CA TYR A 234 -0.70 -5.40 -8.32
C TYR A 234 -1.41 -6.71 -7.97
N ALA A 235 -2.63 -6.62 -7.45
CA ALA A 235 -3.50 -7.77 -7.27
C ALA A 235 -3.78 -8.44 -8.60
N LYS A 236 -3.83 -9.77 -8.62
CA LYS A 236 -4.16 -10.56 -9.79
C LYS A 236 -5.19 -11.62 -9.42
N ASP A 237 -6.08 -11.87 -10.38
CA ASP A 237 -7.14 -12.84 -10.23
C ASP A 237 -6.58 -14.22 -9.82
N GLN A 238 -7.23 -14.82 -8.83
CA GLN A 238 -6.93 -16.16 -8.35
C GLN A 238 -5.54 -16.35 -7.72
N GLU A 239 -4.80 -15.26 -7.42
CA GLU A 239 -3.55 -15.33 -6.66
C GLU A 239 -3.82 -15.21 -5.15
N ASP A 240 -3.01 -15.91 -4.34
CA ASP A 240 -3.01 -15.74 -2.88
C ASP A 240 -2.41 -14.36 -2.54
N CYS A 241 -3.02 -13.67 -1.59
CA CYS A 241 -2.57 -12.38 -1.10
C CYS A 241 -2.35 -12.40 0.42
N TYR A 242 -1.44 -11.58 0.90
CA TYR A 242 -1.07 -11.53 2.31
C TYR A 242 -0.94 -10.09 2.77
N ILE A 243 -1.30 -9.83 4.03
CA ILE A 243 -0.87 -8.61 4.75
C ILE A 243 0.65 -8.51 4.60
N ASP A 244 1.25 -7.33 4.56
CA ASP A 244 2.63 -6.99 4.21
C ASP A 244 2.91 -6.94 2.68
N GLU A 245 2.00 -7.39 1.81
CA GLU A 245 2.15 -7.29 0.37
C GLU A 245 1.46 -6.05 -0.21
N HIS A 246 2.05 -5.52 -1.29
CA HIS A 246 1.47 -4.37 -1.96
C HIS A 246 0.26 -4.76 -2.80
N LEU A 247 -0.89 -4.13 -2.50
CA LEU A 247 -2.09 -4.21 -3.32
C LEU A 247 -1.97 -3.34 -4.58
N GLY A 248 -1.36 -2.16 -4.45
CA GLY A 248 -1.25 -1.24 -5.58
C GLY A 248 -0.66 0.13 -5.21
N PHE A 249 -0.86 1.09 -6.12
CA PHE A 249 -0.44 2.48 -5.97
C PHE A 249 -1.44 3.41 -6.65
N ILE A 250 -1.91 4.45 -5.95
CA ILE A 250 -2.83 5.44 -6.52
C ILE A 250 -2.08 6.77 -6.67
N LYS A 251 -2.08 7.36 -7.87
CA LYS A 251 -1.37 8.63 -8.14
C LYS A 251 -2.24 9.82 -7.73
N LEU A 252 -1.76 10.65 -6.78
CA LEU A 252 -2.23 11.98 -6.36
C LEU A 252 -3.69 12.11 -5.87
N GLY A 253 -3.85 12.13 -4.54
CA GLY A 253 -5.11 12.45 -3.86
C GLY A 253 -6.19 11.41 -4.10
N SER A 254 -6.34 10.48 -3.16
CA SER A 254 -7.11 9.26 -3.37
C SER A 254 -7.85 8.83 -2.11
N ARG A 255 -8.71 7.86 -2.28
CA ARG A 255 -9.44 7.22 -1.19
C ARG A 255 -9.40 5.71 -1.41
N VAL A 256 -9.36 4.97 -0.32
CA VAL A 256 -9.53 3.51 -0.34
C VAL A 256 -10.70 3.16 0.56
N ASP A 257 -11.69 2.48 -0.01
CA ASP A 257 -12.84 1.96 0.71
C ASP A 257 -12.65 0.46 0.94
N VAL A 258 -12.99 0.01 2.14
CA VAL A 258 -12.97 -1.40 2.52
C VAL A 258 -14.37 -1.79 2.96
N TYR A 259 -14.99 -2.71 2.22
CA TYR A 259 -16.30 -3.27 2.52
C TYR A 259 -16.13 -4.62 3.21
N LEU A 260 -16.65 -4.73 4.40
CA LEU A 260 -16.53 -5.88 5.30
C LEU A 260 -17.87 -6.54 5.53
N PRO A 261 -17.93 -7.84 5.85
CA PRO A 261 -19.16 -8.51 6.23
C PRO A 261 -19.83 -7.81 7.41
N LEU A 262 -21.18 -7.83 7.47
CA LEU A 262 -21.92 -7.37 8.64
C LEU A 262 -21.49 -8.15 9.90
N GLY A 263 -21.45 -7.45 11.04
CA GLY A 263 -20.93 -8.01 12.29
C GLY A 263 -19.44 -7.78 12.48
N SER A 264 -18.71 -7.27 11.48
CA SER A 264 -17.33 -6.78 11.65
C SER A 264 -17.29 -5.64 12.67
N LYS A 265 -16.27 -5.65 13.53
CA LYS A 265 -16.13 -4.65 14.61
C LYS A 265 -15.06 -3.64 14.25
N PRO A 266 -15.41 -2.36 13.94
CA PRO A 266 -14.43 -1.30 13.74
C PRO A 266 -13.57 -1.08 15.00
N GLU A 267 -12.24 -0.99 14.84
CA GLU A 267 -11.30 -0.64 15.92
C GLU A 267 -10.75 0.79 15.76
N VAL A 268 -11.26 1.54 14.83
CA VAL A 268 -10.88 2.93 14.55
C VAL A 268 -12.06 3.86 14.72
N LYS A 269 -11.77 5.17 14.81
CA LYS A 269 -12.77 6.24 14.93
C LYS A 269 -12.71 7.18 13.73
N MET A 270 -13.85 7.86 13.45
CA MET A 270 -13.89 8.93 12.46
C MET A 270 -12.79 9.97 12.73
N GLY A 271 -12.09 10.35 11.69
CA GLY A 271 -11.01 11.32 11.78
C GLY A 271 -9.68 10.77 12.30
N GLN A 272 -9.59 9.51 12.71
CA GLN A 272 -8.36 8.88 13.17
C GLN A 272 -7.36 8.73 12.01
N PRO A 273 -6.06 9.06 12.23
CA PRO A 273 -5.02 8.77 11.26
C PRO A 273 -4.73 7.27 11.20
N THR A 274 -4.46 6.76 10.00
CA THR A 274 -4.06 5.39 9.75
C THR A 274 -2.66 5.32 9.17
N THR A 275 -1.97 4.24 9.49
CA THR A 275 -0.71 3.84 8.86
C THR A 275 -0.97 2.51 8.16
N GLY A 276 -0.89 2.52 6.82
CA GLY A 276 -1.09 1.33 6.00
C GLY A 276 -0.17 0.20 6.44
N ASP A 277 -0.66 -1.04 6.37
CA ASP A 277 0.05 -2.23 6.80
C ASP A 277 0.38 -2.30 8.31
N GLN A 278 -0.14 -1.40 9.14
CA GLN A 278 0.17 -1.36 10.58
C GLN A 278 -1.05 -1.13 11.47
N THR A 279 -1.96 -0.26 11.07
CA THR A 279 -3.13 0.07 11.87
C THR A 279 -4.22 -0.98 11.67
N VAL A 280 -4.67 -1.64 12.73
CA VAL A 280 -5.87 -2.48 12.68
C VAL A 280 -7.08 -1.55 12.56
N ILE A 281 -7.90 -1.75 11.52
CA ILE A 281 -9.11 -0.95 11.29
C ILE A 281 -10.38 -1.67 11.72
N ALA A 282 -10.40 -3.01 11.66
CA ALA A 282 -11.55 -3.80 12.10
C ALA A 282 -11.14 -5.24 12.42
N ARG A 283 -12.08 -5.98 13.01
CA ARG A 283 -12.05 -7.43 13.12
C ARG A 283 -13.26 -8.03 12.43
N LEU A 284 -13.01 -9.08 11.66
CA LEU A 284 -14.05 -9.87 11.02
C LEU A 284 -14.85 -10.69 12.05
N PRO A 285 -16.10 -11.03 11.77
CA PRO A 285 -16.97 -11.78 12.68
C PRO A 285 -16.49 -13.19 12.98
#